data_097c7b3e836edab288f6f4561fef4b02
#
_entry.id   097c7b3e836edab288f6f4561fef4b02
#
_cell.length_a   1.000
_cell.length_b   1.000
_cell.length_c   1.000
_cell.angle_alpha   90.00
_cell.angle_beta   90.00
_cell.angle_gamma   90.00
#
_symmetry.space_group_name_H-M   'P 1'
#
loop_
_entity.id
_entity.type
_entity.pdbx_description
1 polymer ?
#
loop_
_entity_poly.entity_id
_entity_poly.type
_entity_poly.pdbx_seq_one_letter_code
_entity_poly.pdbx_strand_id
1 'polypeptide(L)'
;VHWMEQCSGNVTSWVDGRLASVKPLQPLKVTYPGIGKRTLWTVGHPEPVTLPLSFNHVTKASNAMVLNRVDAMGLKDLARRIDAGRITIDAAAAEISGSFADRGGSPLQAFIGWLASKISGPKFPSLFAVAEGRRDGRPTIAAAAITALPKDGMAGITSVPLAVALKLFIEGKITGTGVKAPEAVIDPDVFFPAFHPYCVSPSPVSPEKLVSFAVS
;
A
#
# COMPACT_ATOMS: atom_id res chain seq x y z
N VAL A 1 0.67 0.74 16.72
CA VAL A 1 -0.75 0.47 17.03
C VAL A 1 -1.52 0.25 15.73
N HIS A 2 -1.77 1.27 14.93
CA HIS A 2 -2.56 1.21 13.69
C HIS A 2 -2.20 0.05 12.74
N TRP A 3 -0.92 -0.25 12.60
CA TRP A 3 -0.46 -1.36 11.77
C TRP A 3 -0.93 -2.72 12.27
N MET A 4 -0.99 -2.91 13.59
CA MET A 4 -1.48 -4.14 14.19
C MET A 4 -2.99 -4.29 14.07
N GLU A 5 -3.73 -3.19 14.12
CA GLU A 5 -5.17 -3.18 13.85
C GLU A 5 -5.47 -3.66 12.43
N GLN A 6 -4.65 -3.27 11.46
CA GLN A 6 -4.80 -3.70 10.05
C GLN A 6 -4.37 -5.16 9.80
N CYS A 7 -3.62 -5.75 10.71
CA CYS A 7 -3.06 -7.10 10.58
C CYS A 7 -3.73 -8.14 11.49
N SER A 8 -4.65 -7.76 12.38
CA SER A 8 -5.33 -8.64 13.34
C SER A 8 -6.85 -8.58 13.22
N GLY A 9 -7.55 -9.43 13.92
CA GLY A 9 -9.00 -9.54 13.87
C GLY A 9 -9.53 -9.97 12.51
N ASN A 10 -10.59 -9.31 12.08
CA ASN A 10 -11.13 -9.38 10.72
C ASN A 10 -11.07 -7.97 10.11
N VAL A 11 -10.75 -7.92 8.84
CA VAL A 11 -10.69 -6.68 8.05
C VAL A 11 -11.72 -6.71 6.94
N THR A 12 -12.14 -5.53 6.50
CA THR A 12 -13.08 -5.42 5.38
C THR A 12 -12.32 -5.53 4.06
N SER A 13 -12.86 -6.30 3.12
CA SER A 13 -12.38 -6.43 1.75
C SER A 13 -13.57 -6.45 0.80
N TRP A 14 -13.35 -6.20 -0.48
CA TRP A 14 -14.37 -6.34 -1.52
C TRP A 14 -14.17 -7.65 -2.26
N VAL A 15 -15.10 -8.56 -2.12
CA VAL A 15 -15.01 -9.93 -2.66
C VAL A 15 -16.27 -10.26 -3.43
N ASP A 16 -16.11 -10.63 -4.70
CA ASP A 16 -17.20 -11.03 -5.59
C ASP A 16 -18.37 -10.01 -5.61
N GLY A 17 -18.01 -8.73 -5.72
CA GLY A 17 -18.96 -7.63 -5.84
C GLY A 17 -19.67 -7.22 -4.54
N ARG A 18 -19.17 -7.61 -3.36
CA ARG A 18 -19.74 -7.25 -2.06
C ARG A 18 -18.66 -7.07 -0.97
N LEU A 19 -19.01 -6.32 0.05
CA LEU A 19 -18.20 -6.21 1.26
C LEU A 19 -18.19 -7.56 1.99
N ALA A 20 -17.01 -7.99 2.38
CA ALA A 20 -16.76 -9.21 3.14
C ALA A 20 -15.81 -8.96 4.31
N SER A 21 -16.07 -9.61 5.42
CA SER A 21 -15.18 -9.65 6.58
C SER A 21 -14.21 -10.83 6.41
N VAL A 22 -12.92 -10.53 6.27
CA VAL A 22 -11.90 -11.53 5.96
C VAL A 22 -10.74 -11.46 6.96
N LYS A 23 -10.00 -12.55 7.11
CA LYS A 23 -8.75 -12.53 7.88
C LYS A 23 -7.67 -11.81 7.08
N PRO A 24 -6.91 -10.89 7.70
CA PRO A 24 -5.74 -10.27 7.08
C PRO A 24 -4.58 -11.27 6.94
N LEU A 25 -3.48 -10.81 6.36
CA LEU A 25 -2.24 -11.56 6.17
C LEU A 25 -2.42 -12.84 5.35
N GLN A 26 -3.40 -12.88 4.43
CA GLN A 26 -3.53 -13.98 3.46
C GLN A 26 -2.59 -13.74 2.27
N PRO A 27 -1.99 -14.78 1.70
CA PRO A 27 -1.13 -14.64 0.54
C PRO A 27 -1.95 -14.25 -0.69
N LEU A 28 -1.57 -13.15 -1.33
CA LEU A 28 -2.14 -12.65 -2.58
C LEU A 28 -1.06 -12.67 -3.66
N LYS A 29 -1.30 -13.39 -4.75
CA LYS A 29 -0.39 -13.40 -5.91
C LYS A 29 -0.72 -12.20 -6.80
N VAL A 30 0.23 -11.32 -7.00
CA VAL A 30 0.10 -10.13 -7.84
C VAL A 30 1.13 -10.19 -8.95
N THR A 31 0.70 -9.90 -10.18
CA THR A 31 1.58 -9.73 -11.34
C THR A 31 1.74 -8.23 -11.61
N TYR A 32 2.98 -7.73 -11.56
CA TYR A 32 3.28 -6.37 -11.96
C TYR A 32 3.92 -6.39 -13.34
N PRO A 33 3.34 -5.73 -14.35
CA PRO A 33 3.89 -5.70 -15.71
C PRO A 33 5.35 -5.22 -15.73
N GLY A 34 6.21 -5.93 -16.46
CA GLY A 34 7.64 -5.63 -16.54
C GLY A 34 8.48 -6.07 -15.32
N ILE A 35 7.87 -6.43 -14.18
CA ILE A 35 8.57 -6.89 -12.98
C ILE A 35 8.33 -8.38 -12.72
N GLY A 36 7.11 -8.88 -13.00
CA GLY A 36 6.75 -10.27 -12.79
C GLY A 36 5.81 -10.51 -11.62
N LYS A 37 5.69 -11.79 -11.22
CA LYS A 37 4.74 -12.24 -10.20
C LYS A 37 5.39 -12.33 -8.82
N ARG A 38 4.69 -11.81 -7.80
CA ARG A 38 5.09 -11.94 -6.38
C ARG A 38 3.90 -12.27 -5.49
N THR A 39 4.20 -12.84 -4.34
CA THR A 39 3.23 -13.00 -3.26
C THR A 39 3.32 -11.78 -2.34
N LEU A 40 2.20 -11.11 -2.16
CA LEU A 40 1.95 -10.06 -1.18
C LEU A 40 1.08 -10.63 -0.07
N TRP A 41 0.88 -9.85 0.99
CA TRP A 41 0.10 -10.24 2.15
C TRP A 41 -0.99 -9.21 2.40
N THR A 42 -2.25 -9.66 2.40
CA THR A 42 -3.41 -8.77 2.57
C THR A 42 -3.41 -8.09 3.93
N VAL A 43 -3.88 -6.84 3.96
CA VAL A 43 -4.03 -6.03 5.17
C VAL A 43 -5.35 -5.28 5.14
N GLY A 44 -5.84 -4.86 6.31
CA GLY A 44 -6.99 -3.98 6.42
C GLY A 44 -6.63 -2.56 5.98
N HIS A 45 -7.48 -1.94 5.13
CA HIS A 45 -7.34 -0.56 4.74
C HIS A 45 -8.66 -0.07 4.10
N PRO A 46 -8.94 1.23 4.00
CA PRO A 46 -10.23 1.74 3.50
C PRO A 46 -10.47 1.54 2.00
N GLU A 47 -9.46 1.42 1.14
CA GLU A 47 -9.64 1.38 -0.32
C GLU A 47 -10.55 0.24 -0.82
N PRO A 48 -10.54 -0.98 -0.24
CA PRO A 48 -11.51 -2.00 -0.61
C PRO A 48 -12.97 -1.62 -0.36
N VAL A 49 -13.22 -0.62 0.46
CA VAL A 49 -14.57 -0.08 0.71
C VAL A 49 -14.89 1.05 -0.27
N THR A 50 -13.94 1.92 -0.56
CA THR A 50 -14.17 3.16 -1.32
C THR A 50 -14.02 3.00 -2.82
N LEU A 51 -13.06 2.19 -3.28
CA LEU A 51 -12.85 1.95 -4.71
C LEU A 51 -14.09 1.42 -5.44
N PRO A 52 -14.85 0.44 -4.92
CA PRO A 52 -16.05 -0.05 -5.58
C PRO A 52 -17.18 0.99 -5.69
N LEU A 53 -17.19 1.99 -4.80
CA LEU A 53 -18.15 3.09 -4.86
C LEU A 53 -17.83 4.08 -6.00
N SER A 54 -16.54 4.16 -6.37
CA SER A 54 -16.04 5.05 -7.41
C SER A 54 -15.94 4.33 -8.77
N PHE A 55 -15.74 3.01 -8.78
CA PHE A 55 -15.51 2.18 -9.97
C PHE A 55 -16.51 1.02 -10.03
N ASN A 56 -17.61 1.20 -10.72
CA ASN A 56 -18.79 0.32 -10.73
C ASN A 56 -18.56 -1.15 -11.18
N HIS A 57 -17.43 -1.45 -11.81
CA HIS A 57 -17.15 -2.79 -12.35
C HIS A 57 -16.11 -3.56 -11.53
N VAL A 58 -15.70 -3.03 -10.39
CA VAL A 58 -14.77 -3.71 -9.51
C VAL A 58 -15.47 -4.89 -8.83
N THR A 59 -14.98 -6.10 -9.07
CA THR A 59 -15.48 -7.31 -8.42
C THR A 59 -14.65 -7.72 -7.22
N LYS A 60 -13.37 -7.31 -7.18
CA LYS A 60 -12.44 -7.57 -6.06
C LYS A 60 -11.57 -6.35 -5.81
N ALA A 61 -11.41 -5.98 -4.54
CA ALA A 61 -10.45 -4.98 -4.11
C ALA A 61 -9.83 -5.40 -2.78
N SER A 62 -8.51 -5.31 -2.68
CA SER A 62 -7.76 -5.68 -1.48
C SER A 62 -6.52 -4.81 -1.35
N ASN A 63 -6.16 -4.45 -0.13
CA ASN A 63 -4.85 -3.88 0.17
C ASN A 63 -3.89 -4.99 0.56
N ALA A 64 -2.63 -4.84 0.19
CA ALA A 64 -1.61 -5.81 0.49
C ALA A 64 -0.23 -5.17 0.66
N MET A 65 0.61 -5.80 1.45
CA MET A 65 2.00 -5.39 1.69
C MET A 65 2.98 -6.37 1.06
N VAL A 66 4.13 -5.85 0.62
CA VAL A 66 5.29 -6.64 0.23
C VAL A 66 6.05 -7.03 1.50
N LEU A 67 5.87 -8.26 1.94
CA LEU A 67 6.58 -8.83 3.08
C LEU A 67 7.35 -10.08 2.64
N ASN A 68 8.52 -10.33 3.22
CA ASN A 68 9.12 -11.63 3.11
C ASN A 68 8.36 -12.66 3.98
N ARG A 69 8.61 -13.95 3.76
CA ARG A 69 7.87 -15.01 4.46
C ARG A 69 8.08 -14.98 5.97
N VAL A 70 9.29 -14.65 6.42
CA VAL A 70 9.63 -14.62 7.86
C VAL A 70 8.86 -13.50 8.56
N ASP A 71 8.87 -12.29 7.98
CA ASP A 71 8.12 -11.14 8.52
C ASP A 71 6.61 -11.40 8.52
N ALA A 72 6.08 -12.01 7.44
CA ALA A 72 4.68 -12.38 7.38
C ALA A 72 4.29 -13.42 8.45
N MET A 73 5.16 -14.39 8.72
CA MET A 73 4.93 -15.38 9.78
C MET A 73 4.98 -14.74 11.17
N GLY A 74 5.93 -13.84 11.43
CA GLY A 74 6.01 -13.09 12.69
C GLY A 74 4.77 -12.24 12.93
N LEU A 75 4.30 -11.51 11.92
CA LEU A 75 3.07 -10.73 11.99
C LEU A 75 1.84 -11.61 12.23
N LYS A 76 1.76 -12.77 11.57
CA LYS A 76 0.67 -13.74 11.81
C LYS A 76 0.67 -14.30 13.22
N ASP A 77 1.85 -14.50 13.82
CA ASP A 77 1.92 -14.93 15.19
C ASP A 77 1.41 -13.87 16.16
N LEU A 78 1.86 -12.64 16.00
CA LEU A 78 1.35 -11.50 16.77
C LEU A 78 -0.16 -11.32 16.61
N ALA A 79 -0.68 -11.38 15.39
CA ALA A 79 -2.11 -11.29 15.10
C ALA A 79 -2.90 -12.39 15.83
N ARG A 80 -2.42 -13.64 15.81
CA ARG A 80 -3.06 -14.75 16.54
C ARG A 80 -3.04 -14.55 18.06
N ARG A 81 -1.97 -13.98 18.61
CA ARG A 81 -1.86 -13.67 20.04
C ARG A 81 -2.81 -12.56 20.46
N ILE A 82 -3.00 -11.54 19.60
CA ILE A 82 -4.00 -10.48 19.78
C ILE A 82 -5.40 -11.07 19.71
N ASP A 83 -5.72 -11.83 18.67
CA ASP A 83 -7.04 -12.44 18.43
C ASP A 83 -7.44 -13.39 19.59
N ALA A 84 -6.44 -14.02 20.22
CA ALA A 84 -6.62 -14.88 21.38
C ALA A 84 -6.66 -14.13 22.73
N GLY A 85 -6.56 -12.79 22.73
CA GLY A 85 -6.52 -11.97 23.95
C GLY A 85 -5.26 -12.17 24.81
N ARG A 86 -4.19 -12.75 24.27
CA ARG A 86 -2.94 -13.03 25.01
C ARG A 86 -2.04 -11.81 25.13
N ILE A 87 -2.13 -10.87 24.20
CA ILE A 87 -1.43 -9.59 24.22
C ILE A 87 -2.36 -8.50 23.71
N THR A 88 -2.09 -7.27 24.14
CA THR A 88 -2.79 -6.08 23.60
C THR A 88 -2.17 -5.66 22.26
N ILE A 89 -2.90 -4.85 21.49
CA ILE A 89 -2.41 -4.24 20.26
C ILE A 89 -1.17 -3.39 20.54
N ASP A 90 -1.16 -2.62 21.63
CA ASP A 90 -0.03 -1.80 22.04
C ASP A 90 1.22 -2.62 22.36
N ALA A 91 1.05 -3.72 23.10
CA ALA A 91 2.16 -4.62 23.41
C ALA A 91 2.74 -5.26 22.13
N ALA A 92 1.88 -5.68 21.20
CA ALA A 92 2.33 -6.22 19.92
C ALA A 92 3.05 -5.16 19.07
N ALA A 93 2.57 -3.91 19.08
CA ALA A 93 3.22 -2.80 18.39
C ALA A 93 4.62 -2.50 18.98
N ALA A 94 4.76 -2.56 20.30
CA ALA A 94 6.05 -2.40 20.96
C ALA A 94 7.03 -3.55 20.62
N GLU A 95 6.55 -4.79 20.60
CA GLU A 95 7.35 -5.99 20.24
C GLU A 95 7.88 -5.88 18.79
N ILE A 96 7.06 -5.42 17.85
CA ILE A 96 7.51 -5.15 16.48
C ILE A 96 8.55 -4.04 16.44
N SER A 97 8.31 -2.92 17.11
CA SER A 97 9.23 -1.78 17.10
C SER A 97 10.60 -2.15 17.65
N GLY A 98 10.65 -2.95 18.72
CA GLY A 98 11.87 -3.53 19.26
C GLY A 98 12.59 -4.43 18.26
N SER A 99 11.88 -5.35 17.61
CA SER A 99 12.48 -6.27 16.63
C SER A 99 13.01 -5.55 15.38
N PHE A 100 12.47 -4.42 14.98
CA PHE A 100 13.03 -3.60 13.89
C PHE A 100 14.28 -2.81 14.35
N ALA A 101 14.31 -2.33 15.60
CA ALA A 101 15.47 -1.65 16.16
C ALA A 101 16.68 -2.60 16.30
N ASP A 102 16.44 -3.84 16.74
CA ASP A 102 17.48 -4.87 16.89
C ASP A 102 18.05 -5.40 15.56
N ARG A 103 17.34 -5.23 14.44
CA ARG A 103 17.84 -5.63 13.10
C ARG A 103 18.96 -4.74 12.56
N GLY A 104 19.31 -3.68 13.25
CA GLY A 104 20.32 -2.69 12.85
C GLY A 104 21.76 -3.11 13.07
N GLY A 105 22.10 -4.47 13.16
CA GLY A 105 23.40 -4.46 13.57
C GLY A 105 24.43 -5.52 13.57
N SER A 106 24.25 -6.75 13.22
CA SER A 106 25.46 -7.58 13.08
C SER A 106 26.00 -7.52 11.65
N PRO A 107 27.36 -7.49 11.46
CA PRO A 107 27.97 -7.57 10.14
C PRO A 107 27.48 -8.78 9.32
N LEU A 108 27.14 -9.88 9.99
CA LEU A 108 26.59 -11.09 9.39
C LEU A 108 25.18 -10.87 8.84
N GLN A 109 24.31 -10.15 9.57
CA GLN A 109 22.96 -9.82 9.11
C GLN A 109 23.00 -8.83 7.93
N ALA A 110 23.91 -7.86 7.96
CA ALA A 110 24.17 -6.96 6.84
C ALA A 110 24.65 -7.73 5.61
N PHE A 111 25.56 -8.69 5.77
CA PHE A 111 26.05 -9.57 4.70
C PHE A 111 24.95 -10.47 4.13
N ILE A 112 24.15 -11.12 4.99
CA ILE A 112 23.01 -11.94 4.57
C ILE A 112 21.97 -11.08 3.85
N GLY A 113 21.67 -9.89 4.33
CA GLY A 113 20.78 -8.93 3.68
C GLY A 113 21.31 -8.46 2.32
N TRP A 114 22.60 -8.19 2.20
CA TRP A 114 23.25 -7.87 0.94
C TRP A 114 23.21 -9.05 -0.05
N LEU A 115 23.52 -10.27 0.40
CA LEU A 115 23.44 -11.47 -0.45
C LEU A 115 22.00 -11.73 -0.90
N ALA A 116 21.02 -11.63 0.00
CA ALA A 116 19.61 -11.75 -0.32
C ALA A 116 19.18 -10.69 -1.33
N SER A 117 19.68 -9.45 -1.25
CA SER A 117 19.37 -8.39 -2.22
C SER A 117 19.89 -8.67 -3.63
N LYS A 118 20.97 -9.42 -3.76
CA LYS A 118 21.54 -9.85 -5.06
C LYS A 118 20.75 -10.98 -5.72
N ILE A 119 20.13 -11.82 -4.90
CA ILE A 119 19.32 -12.98 -5.37
C ILE A 119 17.85 -12.58 -5.56
N SER A 120 17.41 -11.52 -4.89
CA SER A 120 16.05 -10.98 -5.04
C SER A 120 15.92 -10.35 -6.43
N GLY A 121 15.04 -10.90 -7.25
CA GLY A 121 14.68 -10.30 -8.54
C GLY A 121 14.18 -8.85 -8.41
N PRO A 122 13.75 -8.21 -9.51
CA PRO A 122 13.34 -6.80 -9.51
C PRO A 122 12.42 -6.49 -8.34
N LYS A 123 12.70 -5.41 -7.62
CA LYS A 123 11.90 -5.01 -6.46
C LYS A 123 10.60 -4.37 -6.94
N PHE A 124 9.48 -4.72 -6.31
CA PHE A 124 8.23 -3.98 -6.48
C PHE A 124 8.41 -2.54 -5.98
N PRO A 125 7.73 -1.57 -6.60
CA PRO A 125 7.70 -0.20 -6.10
C PRO A 125 7.23 -0.13 -4.64
N SER A 126 7.63 0.91 -3.92
CA SER A 126 7.25 1.08 -2.51
C SER A 126 5.75 1.39 -2.34
N LEU A 127 5.17 2.13 -3.29
CA LEU A 127 3.75 2.47 -3.32
C LEU A 127 3.24 2.28 -4.74
N PHE A 128 2.28 1.39 -4.91
CA PHE A 128 1.76 1.04 -6.23
C PHE A 128 0.32 0.53 -6.15
N ALA A 129 -0.36 0.57 -7.29
CA ALA A 129 -1.65 -0.07 -7.53
C ALA A 129 -1.56 -0.99 -8.74
N VAL A 130 -2.31 -2.08 -8.71
CA VAL A 130 -2.46 -3.02 -9.85
C VAL A 130 -3.94 -3.28 -10.07
N ALA A 131 -4.37 -3.16 -11.31
CA ALA A 131 -5.71 -3.53 -11.75
C ALA A 131 -5.62 -4.67 -12.78
N GLU A 132 -6.35 -5.73 -12.54
CA GLU A 132 -6.50 -6.86 -13.47
C GLU A 132 -7.92 -6.88 -14.01
N GLY A 133 -8.06 -7.00 -15.32
CA GLY A 133 -9.38 -6.96 -15.96
C GLY A 133 -9.34 -7.25 -17.44
N ARG A 134 -10.27 -6.66 -18.18
CA ARG A 134 -10.32 -6.76 -19.65
C ARG A 134 -10.36 -5.34 -20.24
N ARG A 135 -9.57 -5.10 -21.25
CA ARG A 135 -9.59 -3.90 -22.08
C ARG A 135 -9.81 -4.34 -23.53
N ASP A 136 -10.85 -3.81 -24.15
CA ASP A 136 -11.23 -4.18 -25.52
C ASP A 136 -11.40 -5.70 -25.71
N GLY A 137 -12.02 -6.37 -24.72
CA GLY A 137 -12.22 -7.81 -24.70
C GLY A 137 -10.97 -8.66 -24.38
N ARG A 138 -9.78 -8.06 -24.22
CA ARG A 138 -8.52 -8.78 -23.96
C ARG A 138 -8.16 -8.72 -22.46
N PRO A 139 -7.71 -9.84 -21.87
CA PRO A 139 -7.16 -9.79 -20.51
C PRO A 139 -6.02 -8.78 -20.45
N THR A 140 -6.06 -7.91 -19.45
CA THR A 140 -5.09 -6.82 -19.31
C THR A 140 -4.76 -6.64 -17.84
N ILE A 141 -3.49 -6.42 -17.55
CA ILE A 141 -3.00 -5.99 -16.22
C ILE A 141 -2.41 -4.59 -16.41
N ALA A 142 -2.93 -3.64 -15.65
CA ALA A 142 -2.39 -2.29 -15.58
C ALA A 142 -1.84 -2.03 -14.18
N ALA A 143 -0.70 -1.38 -14.10
CA ALA A 143 -0.08 -0.99 -12.85
C ALA A 143 0.37 0.46 -12.89
N ALA A 144 0.28 1.13 -11.75
CA ALA A 144 0.82 2.46 -11.53
C ALA A 144 1.65 2.48 -10.25
N ALA A 145 2.73 3.26 -10.23
CA ALA A 145 3.56 3.42 -9.04
C ALA A 145 4.06 4.84 -8.91
N ILE A 146 4.22 5.29 -7.67
CA ILE A 146 4.86 6.57 -7.34
C ILE A 146 6.37 6.31 -7.22
N THR A 147 7.16 7.06 -7.96
CA THR A 147 8.62 6.85 -8.09
C THR A 147 9.43 7.66 -7.09
N ALA A 148 8.86 8.76 -6.57
CA ALA A 148 9.44 9.56 -5.50
C ALA A 148 8.36 9.90 -4.47
N LEU A 149 8.74 9.97 -3.21
CA LEU A 149 7.85 10.17 -2.08
C LEU A 149 8.25 11.40 -1.27
N PRO A 150 7.36 11.97 -0.47
CA PRO A 150 7.72 12.94 0.55
C PRO A 150 8.78 12.39 1.53
N LYS A 151 9.52 13.30 2.17
CA LYS A 151 10.40 12.95 3.29
C LYS A 151 9.61 12.41 4.48
N ASP A 152 10.33 11.91 5.47
CA ASP A 152 9.81 11.48 6.78
C ASP A 152 8.94 10.22 6.74
N GLY A 153 9.17 9.37 5.72
CA GLY A 153 8.59 8.02 5.63
C GLY A 153 7.07 8.04 5.71
N MET A 154 6.49 7.21 6.59
CA MET A 154 5.03 7.05 6.71
C MET A 154 4.33 8.37 7.09
N ALA A 155 4.93 9.20 7.95
CA ALA A 155 4.35 10.49 8.32
C ALA A 155 4.21 11.42 7.10
N GLY A 156 5.26 11.53 6.29
CA GLY A 156 5.26 12.35 5.08
C GLY A 156 4.29 11.86 4.01
N ILE A 157 4.28 10.55 3.72
CA ILE A 157 3.38 9.99 2.70
C ILE A 157 1.90 10.00 3.10
N THR A 158 1.60 10.26 4.37
CA THR A 158 0.23 10.41 4.86
C THR A 158 -0.18 11.88 4.95
N SER A 159 0.66 12.73 5.56
CA SER A 159 0.29 14.13 5.84
C SER A 159 0.37 15.03 4.62
N VAL A 160 1.37 14.85 3.76
CA VAL A 160 1.56 15.73 2.59
C VAL A 160 0.42 15.60 1.57
N PRO A 161 -0.04 14.39 1.18
CA PRO A 161 -1.21 14.26 0.31
C PRO A 161 -2.47 14.93 0.88
N LEU A 162 -2.69 14.80 2.19
CA LEU A 162 -3.81 15.45 2.86
C LEU A 162 -3.72 16.98 2.79
N ALA A 163 -2.53 17.54 3.04
CA ALA A 163 -2.30 18.98 2.94
C ALA A 163 -2.46 19.51 1.50
N VAL A 164 -1.99 18.73 0.50
CA VAL A 164 -2.19 19.07 -0.92
C VAL A 164 -3.68 19.02 -1.29
N ALA A 165 -4.41 18.00 -0.84
CA ALA A 165 -5.85 17.92 -1.09
C ALA A 165 -6.61 19.10 -0.45
N LEU A 166 -6.26 19.48 0.78
CA LEU A 166 -6.84 20.67 1.44
C LEU A 166 -6.54 21.95 0.66
N LYS A 167 -5.30 22.13 0.18
CA LYS A 167 -4.93 23.26 -0.67
C LYS A 167 -5.78 23.30 -1.95
N LEU A 168 -5.91 22.17 -2.65
CA LEU A 168 -6.73 22.07 -3.87
C LEU A 168 -8.21 22.35 -3.58
N PHE A 169 -8.72 21.94 -2.42
CA PHE A 169 -10.09 22.29 -1.99
C PHE A 169 -10.26 23.79 -1.79
N ILE A 170 -9.33 24.45 -1.08
CA ILE A 170 -9.35 25.92 -0.85
C ILE A 170 -9.28 26.66 -2.19
N GLU A 171 -8.51 26.16 -3.16
CA GLU A 171 -8.38 26.72 -4.51
C GLU A 171 -9.62 26.44 -5.41
N GLY A 172 -10.64 25.75 -4.90
CA GLY A 172 -11.85 25.40 -5.67
C GLY A 172 -11.65 24.34 -6.74
N LYS A 173 -10.52 23.61 -6.71
CA LYS A 173 -10.20 22.52 -7.66
C LYS A 173 -10.83 21.19 -7.26
N ILE A 174 -11.22 21.05 -6.00
CA ILE A 174 -12.02 19.94 -5.51
C ILE A 174 -13.39 20.51 -5.18
N THR A 175 -14.42 20.01 -5.85
CA THR A 175 -15.79 20.51 -5.72
C THR A 175 -16.74 19.40 -5.25
N GLY A 176 -17.92 19.81 -4.77
CA GLY A 176 -18.96 18.90 -4.31
C GLY A 176 -19.16 18.96 -2.80
N THR A 177 -20.24 18.34 -2.34
CA THR A 177 -20.67 18.30 -0.95
C THR A 177 -20.77 16.86 -0.45
N GLY A 178 -20.78 16.70 0.86
CA GLY A 178 -20.89 15.40 1.52
C GLY A 178 -19.54 14.73 1.76
N VAL A 179 -19.58 13.51 2.29
CA VAL A 179 -18.40 12.67 2.53
C VAL A 179 -18.11 11.86 1.28
N LYS A 180 -16.93 12.04 0.74
CA LYS A 180 -16.51 11.38 -0.50
C LYS A 180 -15.09 10.82 -0.36
N ALA A 181 -14.83 9.71 -1.05
CA ALA A 181 -13.49 9.17 -1.14
C ALA A 181 -12.62 10.02 -2.08
N PRO A 182 -11.31 10.12 -1.86
CA PRO A 182 -10.41 10.91 -2.69
C PRO A 182 -10.52 10.59 -4.18
N GLU A 183 -10.56 9.32 -4.54
CA GLU A 183 -10.67 8.85 -5.93
C GLU A 183 -11.99 9.23 -6.62
N ALA A 184 -12.99 9.68 -5.87
CA ALA A 184 -14.27 10.14 -6.42
C ALA A 184 -14.30 11.64 -6.73
N VAL A 185 -13.37 12.43 -6.17
CA VAL A 185 -13.44 13.90 -6.22
C VAL A 185 -12.12 14.58 -6.56
N ILE A 186 -11.02 13.88 -6.49
CA ILE A 186 -9.70 14.43 -6.79
C ILE A 186 -9.25 13.95 -8.17
N ASP A 187 -9.11 14.90 -9.10
CA ASP A 187 -8.54 14.61 -10.40
C ASP A 187 -7.03 14.35 -10.26
N PRO A 188 -6.52 13.17 -10.65
CA PRO A 188 -5.09 12.87 -10.60
C PRO A 188 -4.24 13.83 -11.42
N ASP A 189 -4.75 14.36 -12.55
CA ASP A 189 -4.03 15.31 -13.40
C ASP A 189 -3.86 16.68 -12.74
N VAL A 190 -4.67 16.99 -11.73
CA VAL A 190 -4.54 18.16 -10.88
C VAL A 190 -3.73 17.87 -9.63
N PHE A 191 -3.92 16.70 -9.06
CA PHE A 191 -3.30 16.31 -7.79
C PHE A 191 -1.80 16.07 -7.92
N PHE A 192 -1.37 15.22 -8.87
CA PHE A 192 0.05 14.83 -8.96
C PHE A 192 0.98 15.99 -9.29
N PRO A 193 0.65 16.96 -10.17
CA PRO A 193 1.45 18.18 -10.32
C PRO A 193 1.56 19.01 -9.04
N ALA A 194 0.50 19.12 -8.25
CA ALA A 194 0.51 19.84 -6.97
C ALA A 194 1.28 19.06 -5.85
N PHE A 195 1.30 17.75 -5.92
CA PHE A 195 2.00 16.88 -4.97
C PHE A 195 3.50 16.73 -5.30
N HIS A 196 3.87 16.78 -6.57
CA HIS A 196 5.22 16.55 -7.07
C HIS A 196 6.32 17.37 -6.34
N PRO A 197 6.16 18.67 -6.02
CA PRO A 197 7.21 19.47 -5.39
C PRO A 197 7.67 18.94 -4.02
N TYR A 198 6.84 18.13 -3.38
CA TYR A 198 7.13 17.52 -2.08
C TYR A 198 7.78 16.13 -2.19
N CYS A 199 7.80 15.54 -3.39
CA CYS A 199 8.29 14.19 -3.64
C CYS A 199 9.79 14.22 -3.97
N VAL A 200 10.62 14.11 -2.93
CA VAL A 200 12.08 14.30 -3.02
C VAL A 200 12.90 13.09 -2.55
N SER A 201 12.25 12.00 -2.15
CA SER A 201 12.89 10.80 -1.62
C SER A 201 12.59 9.56 -2.51
N PRO A 202 13.58 8.70 -2.85
CA PRO A 202 14.99 8.76 -2.47
C PRO A 202 15.76 9.89 -3.18
N SER A 203 15.26 10.39 -4.30
CA SER A 203 15.78 11.53 -5.04
C SER A 203 14.63 12.25 -5.77
N PRO A 204 14.73 13.57 -6.03
CA PRO A 204 13.77 14.28 -6.84
C PRO A 204 13.69 13.66 -8.26
N VAL A 205 12.49 13.66 -8.80
CA VAL A 205 12.20 13.24 -10.18
C VAL A 205 11.53 14.38 -10.93
N SER A 206 11.51 14.34 -12.24
CA SER A 206 10.72 15.32 -13.02
C SER A 206 9.21 14.99 -12.92
N PRO A 207 8.32 15.99 -13.10
CA PRO A 207 6.87 15.81 -12.89
C PRO A 207 6.29 14.63 -13.67
N GLU A 208 6.68 14.47 -14.93
CA GLU A 208 6.21 13.40 -15.83
C GLU A 208 6.69 12.00 -15.43
N LYS A 209 7.70 11.91 -14.53
CA LYS A 209 8.24 10.67 -14.00
C LYS A 209 7.72 10.32 -12.62
N LEU A 210 6.95 11.21 -11.98
CA LEU A 210 6.45 10.98 -10.61
C LEU A 210 5.56 9.74 -10.55
N VAL A 211 4.69 9.56 -11.54
CA VAL A 211 3.86 8.37 -11.67
C VAL A 211 4.33 7.55 -12.87
N SER A 212 4.72 6.32 -12.63
CA SER A 212 5.06 5.37 -13.68
C SER A 212 3.87 4.45 -13.96
N PHE A 213 3.65 4.12 -15.23
CA PHE A 213 2.61 3.18 -15.67
C PHE A 213 3.23 2.00 -16.39
N ALA A 214 2.61 0.84 -16.22
CA ALA A 214 2.96 -0.38 -16.92
C ALA A 214 1.70 -1.16 -17.28
N VAL A 215 1.64 -1.73 -18.49
CA VAL A 215 0.48 -2.50 -18.99
C VAL A 215 0.99 -3.75 -19.69
N SER A 216 0.29 -4.87 -19.54
CA SER A 216 0.56 -6.14 -20.22
C SER A 216 -0.72 -6.83 -20.68
#